data_b8c2ad1df049d6ea9585a5bf3be4bbe2
#
_entry.id   b8c2ad1df049d6ea9585a5bf3be4bbe2
#
_cell.length_a   1.000
_cell.length_b   1.000
_cell.length_c   1.000
_cell.angle_alpha   90.00
_cell.angle_beta   90.00
_cell.angle_gamma   90.00
#
_symmetry.space_group_name_H-M   'P 1'
#
loop_
_entity.id
_entity.type
_entity.pdbx_description
1 polymer ?
#
loop_
_entity_poly.entity_id
_entity_poly.type
_entity_poly.pdbx_seq_one_letter_code
_entity_poly.pdbx_strand_id
1 'polypeptide(L)'
;MNSKKKYLNKETISWAFYDWANSAFATTVMAGFFPIFFKSFWAGDLSGPESSAWLGTANSVSGLIIVCIAPFLGALADITNKKKLFLGLFAFLGIIATGSLFFISQGMWITAMSVYIFACIGFSGGNVFYDSLIINVSSDENRNRVSALGYSLGYLGGGFLFVLNVAMYQNPEFFGLKSITDAVLFSFLSVSVWGGIFSLPLLKFVQEKKENINSIEFSNLFVHSLQRVVSTFRDIRKYKTLSLFLLAYWLYMDGIDTIVRMALAYGADIGLEASDMILALIITQFVGFPATIIYGILGDKFGLKLMLSIGIIGYIFVTIFSIFITQISGFYFLAATIGLFQGGVQSISRTIFSQLIPPEKSAEFFGFYNLVGKSAVVFGPIMVGWVAYTFDNPDFGILSLLLLFIPGLLVLWMVPKIK
;
A
#
# COMPACT_ATOMS: atom_id res chain seq x y z
N MET A 1 26.68 20.57 -18.20
CA MET A 1 27.21 19.40 -17.44
C MET A 1 26.26 19.12 -16.30
N ASN A 2 25.29 18.20 -16.48
CA ASN A 2 24.40 17.78 -15.41
C ASN A 2 25.20 16.83 -14.51
N SER A 3 25.51 17.26 -13.28
CA SER A 3 26.03 16.37 -12.25
C SER A 3 25.02 15.24 -12.04
N LYS A 4 25.38 14.00 -12.34
CA LYS A 4 24.59 12.81 -11.99
C LYS A 4 24.24 12.92 -10.51
N LYS A 5 23.03 13.36 -10.18
CA LYS A 5 22.58 13.40 -8.77
C LYS A 5 22.71 11.98 -8.25
N LYS A 6 23.60 11.79 -7.30
CA LYS A 6 23.80 10.50 -6.62
C LYS A 6 22.42 10.07 -6.11
N TYR A 7 21.93 8.87 -6.47
CA TYR A 7 20.58 8.42 -6.09
C TYR A 7 20.38 8.38 -4.56
N LEU A 8 21.46 8.19 -3.80
CA LEU A 8 21.49 8.32 -2.35
C LEU A 8 21.92 9.74 -1.97
N ASN A 9 20.97 10.62 -1.80
CA ASN A 9 21.16 11.96 -1.29
C ASN A 9 20.16 12.22 -0.14
N LYS A 10 20.31 13.35 0.55
CA LYS A 10 19.50 13.69 1.72
C LYS A 10 18.00 13.72 1.41
N GLU A 11 17.61 14.21 0.24
CA GLU A 11 16.19 14.29 -0.14
C GLU A 11 15.60 12.91 -0.43
N THR A 12 16.30 12.06 -1.20
CA THR A 12 15.84 10.70 -1.51
C THR A 12 15.76 9.82 -0.27
N ILE A 13 16.74 9.91 0.63
CA ILE A 13 16.73 9.18 1.90
C ILE A 13 15.58 9.67 2.77
N SER A 14 15.40 10.98 2.90
CA SER A 14 14.31 11.56 3.70
C SER A 14 12.93 11.21 3.15
N TRP A 15 12.79 11.16 1.82
CA TRP A 15 11.57 10.69 1.17
C TRP A 15 11.33 9.21 1.47
N ALA A 16 12.32 8.35 1.35
CA ALA A 16 12.20 6.92 1.61
C ALA A 16 11.91 6.60 3.09
N PHE A 17 12.33 7.44 4.04
CA PHE A 17 11.97 7.32 5.45
C PHE A 17 10.47 7.52 5.73
N TYR A 18 9.72 8.17 4.85
CA TYR A 18 8.27 8.21 4.98
C TYR A 18 7.66 6.82 4.76
N ASP A 19 8.19 6.03 3.83
CA ASP A 19 7.73 4.66 3.61
C ASP A 19 8.09 3.74 4.78
N TRP A 20 9.31 3.91 5.35
CA TRP A 20 9.70 3.30 6.62
C TRP A 20 8.70 3.60 7.75
N ALA A 21 8.22 4.85 7.84
CA ALA A 21 7.23 5.27 8.82
C ALA A 21 5.85 4.67 8.56
N ASN A 22 5.38 4.82 7.34
CA ASN A 22 4.00 4.57 6.94
C ASN A 22 3.68 3.07 6.81
N SER A 23 4.65 2.26 6.41
CA SER A 23 4.49 0.80 6.29
C SER A 23 4.24 0.11 7.64
N ALA A 24 4.66 0.71 8.75
CA ALA A 24 4.34 0.21 10.08
C ALA A 24 2.83 0.18 10.36
N PHE A 25 2.08 1.16 9.85
CA PHE A 25 0.62 1.15 9.93
C PHE A 25 0.01 0.00 9.13
N ALA A 26 0.47 -0.20 7.88
CA ALA A 26 -0.02 -1.28 7.03
C ALA A 26 0.24 -2.66 7.66
N THR A 27 1.44 -2.87 8.20
CA THR A 27 1.85 -4.18 8.73
C THR A 27 1.27 -4.43 10.13
N THR A 28 1.45 -3.51 11.08
CA THR A 28 1.06 -3.73 12.48
C THR A 28 -0.43 -3.49 12.70
N VAL A 29 -1.00 -2.44 12.08
CA VAL A 29 -2.40 -2.08 12.33
C VAL A 29 -3.31 -2.80 11.33
N MET A 30 -3.18 -2.53 10.02
CA MET A 30 -4.14 -3.03 9.03
C MET A 30 -4.11 -4.55 8.87
N ALA A 31 -2.92 -5.14 8.76
CA ALA A 31 -2.77 -6.58 8.53
C ALA A 31 -2.62 -7.38 9.84
N GLY A 32 -1.98 -6.79 10.86
CA GLY A 32 -1.66 -7.47 12.09
C GLY A 32 -2.77 -7.41 13.14
N PHE A 33 -2.68 -6.46 14.06
CA PHE A 33 -3.44 -6.49 15.31
C PHE A 33 -4.87 -5.97 15.20
N PHE A 34 -5.17 -4.96 14.37
CA PHE A 34 -6.49 -4.34 14.36
C PHE A 34 -7.62 -5.34 14.01
N PRO A 35 -7.52 -6.19 12.97
CA PRO A 35 -8.59 -7.11 12.61
C PRO A 35 -8.92 -8.10 13.74
N ILE A 36 -7.90 -8.62 14.41
CA ILE A 36 -8.06 -9.59 15.50
C ILE A 36 -8.61 -8.89 16.73
N PHE A 37 -8.02 -7.77 17.11
CA PHE A 37 -8.37 -7.04 18.32
C PHE A 37 -9.74 -6.37 18.22
N PHE A 38 -10.13 -5.93 17.01
CA PHE A 38 -11.48 -5.44 16.76
C PHE A 38 -12.53 -6.49 17.12
N LYS A 39 -12.35 -7.73 16.65
CA LYS A 39 -13.28 -8.82 16.89
C LYS A 39 -13.31 -9.26 18.36
N SER A 40 -12.16 -9.35 18.99
CA SER A 40 -12.04 -9.96 20.33
C SER A 40 -12.24 -8.97 21.47
N PHE A 41 -11.92 -7.68 21.29
CA PHE A 41 -11.90 -6.70 22.37
C PHE A 41 -12.97 -5.61 22.20
N TRP A 42 -13.02 -4.95 21.02
CA TRP A 42 -13.98 -3.87 20.82
C TRP A 42 -15.36 -4.37 20.41
N ALA A 43 -15.45 -5.40 19.58
CA ALA A 43 -16.69 -5.95 19.02
C ALA A 43 -16.98 -7.36 19.54
N GLY A 44 -16.51 -7.70 20.75
CA GLY A 44 -16.68 -9.02 21.33
C GLY A 44 -18.12 -9.45 21.54
N ASP A 45 -19.06 -8.49 21.63
CA ASP A 45 -20.50 -8.76 21.77
C ASP A 45 -21.18 -9.05 20.41
N LEU A 46 -20.51 -8.76 19.27
CA LEU A 46 -21.02 -9.05 17.95
C LEU A 46 -20.67 -10.49 17.52
N SER A 47 -21.51 -11.07 16.68
CA SER A 47 -21.17 -12.35 16.05
C SER A 47 -19.94 -12.23 15.14
N GLY A 48 -19.22 -13.35 14.93
CA GLY A 48 -18.04 -13.38 14.06
C GLY A 48 -18.31 -12.85 12.64
N PRO A 49 -19.38 -13.29 11.95
CA PRO A 49 -19.76 -12.75 10.64
C PRO A 49 -20.09 -11.27 10.67
N GLU A 50 -20.79 -10.78 11.70
CA GLU A 50 -21.18 -9.38 11.85
C GLU A 50 -19.95 -8.48 12.05
N SER A 51 -19.04 -8.83 12.95
CA SER A 51 -17.79 -8.09 13.17
C SER A 51 -16.91 -8.06 11.92
N SER A 52 -16.90 -9.14 11.13
CA SER A 52 -16.20 -9.18 9.82
C SER A 52 -16.83 -8.25 8.80
N ALA A 53 -18.18 -8.19 8.75
CA ALA A 53 -18.91 -7.30 7.85
C ALA A 53 -18.64 -5.82 8.19
N TRP A 54 -18.61 -5.44 9.46
CA TRP A 54 -18.28 -4.09 9.89
C TRP A 54 -16.83 -3.71 9.59
N LEU A 55 -15.88 -4.63 9.79
CA LEU A 55 -14.48 -4.40 9.42
C LEU A 55 -14.32 -4.21 7.90
N GLY A 56 -14.99 -5.03 7.10
CA GLY A 56 -15.05 -4.87 5.63
C GLY A 56 -15.65 -3.52 5.24
N THR A 57 -16.73 -3.10 5.91
CA THR A 57 -17.37 -1.79 5.70
C THR A 57 -16.41 -0.65 6.00
N ALA A 58 -15.66 -0.70 7.11
CA ALA A 58 -14.68 0.32 7.46
C ALA A 58 -13.59 0.47 6.38
N ASN A 59 -13.05 -0.65 5.90
CA ASN A 59 -12.07 -0.64 4.80
C ASN A 59 -12.66 -0.07 3.50
N SER A 60 -13.89 -0.45 3.16
CA SER A 60 -14.58 0.04 1.94
C SER A 60 -14.89 1.53 2.01
N VAL A 61 -15.42 2.01 3.15
CA VAL A 61 -15.73 3.44 3.35
C VAL A 61 -14.47 4.29 3.26
N SER A 62 -13.39 3.90 3.95
CA SER A 62 -12.13 4.63 3.88
C SER A 62 -11.56 4.67 2.46
N GLY A 63 -11.62 3.54 1.75
CA GLY A 63 -11.22 3.44 0.35
C GLY A 63 -12.03 4.34 -0.57
N LEU A 64 -13.38 4.31 -0.47
CA LEU A 64 -14.28 5.13 -1.27
C LEU A 64 -14.05 6.63 -1.05
N ILE A 65 -13.88 7.07 0.20
CA ILE A 65 -13.58 8.47 0.50
C ILE A 65 -12.31 8.90 -0.23
N ILE A 66 -11.22 8.13 -0.13
CA ILE A 66 -9.96 8.47 -0.81
C ILE A 66 -10.12 8.43 -2.33
N VAL A 67 -10.80 7.43 -2.89
CA VAL A 67 -11.08 7.34 -4.33
C VAL A 67 -11.78 8.60 -4.84
N CYS A 68 -12.74 9.12 -4.11
CA CYS A 68 -13.48 10.31 -4.51
C CYS A 68 -12.66 11.61 -4.38
N ILE A 69 -11.85 11.74 -3.32
CA ILE A 69 -11.19 13.01 -3.02
C ILE A 69 -9.75 13.11 -3.55
N ALA A 70 -9.05 11.99 -3.75
CA ALA A 70 -7.63 12.00 -4.09
C ALA A 70 -7.29 12.71 -5.41
N PRO A 71 -8.00 12.50 -6.53
CA PRO A 71 -7.72 13.23 -7.77
C PRO A 71 -7.94 14.74 -7.62
N PHE A 72 -9.00 15.14 -6.88
CA PHE A 72 -9.31 16.53 -6.63
C PHE A 72 -8.24 17.22 -5.76
N LEU A 73 -7.88 16.59 -4.63
CA LEU A 73 -6.84 17.12 -3.75
C LEU A 73 -5.46 17.07 -4.41
N GLY A 74 -5.22 16.09 -5.27
CA GLY A 74 -4.02 16.02 -6.11
C GLY A 74 -3.92 17.22 -7.06
N ALA A 75 -5.00 17.52 -7.79
CA ALA A 75 -5.07 18.69 -8.67
C ALA A 75 -4.87 20.00 -7.90
N LEU A 76 -5.49 20.11 -6.72
CA LEU A 76 -5.32 21.27 -5.85
C LEU A 76 -3.87 21.41 -5.34
N ALA A 77 -3.23 20.30 -4.98
CA ALA A 77 -1.83 20.29 -4.54
C ALA A 77 -0.86 20.66 -5.66
N ASP A 78 -1.12 20.20 -6.90
CA ASP A 78 -0.33 20.59 -8.07
C ASP A 78 -0.50 22.07 -8.39
N ILE A 79 -1.75 22.59 -8.40
CA ILE A 79 -2.03 24.02 -8.65
C ILE A 79 -1.39 24.93 -7.61
N THR A 80 -1.35 24.50 -6.35
CA THR A 80 -0.84 25.32 -5.24
C THR A 80 0.63 25.10 -4.94
N ASN A 81 1.29 24.13 -5.57
CA ASN A 81 2.65 23.65 -5.22
C ASN A 81 2.79 23.30 -3.74
N LYS A 82 1.80 22.61 -3.15
CA LYS A 82 1.74 22.30 -1.71
C LYS A 82 1.56 20.80 -1.42
N LYS A 83 2.21 19.93 -2.20
CA LYS A 83 2.13 18.46 -2.01
C LYS A 83 2.55 18.02 -0.61
N LYS A 84 3.63 18.61 -0.07
CA LYS A 84 4.11 18.33 1.30
C LYS A 84 3.12 18.75 2.37
N LEU A 85 2.40 19.87 2.17
CA LEU A 85 1.37 20.30 3.11
C LEU A 85 0.24 19.27 3.18
N PHE A 86 -0.27 18.82 2.03
CA PHE A 86 -1.32 17.80 1.98
C PHE A 86 -0.83 16.47 2.55
N LEU A 87 0.39 16.03 2.20
CA LEU A 87 1.01 14.86 2.81
C LEU A 87 1.06 15.00 4.33
N GLY A 88 1.53 16.13 4.84
CA GLY A 88 1.62 16.40 6.29
C GLY A 88 0.28 16.37 6.99
N LEU A 89 -0.78 16.92 6.37
CA LEU A 89 -2.14 16.89 6.92
C LEU A 89 -2.69 15.46 7.02
N PHE A 90 -2.52 14.66 5.96
CA PHE A 90 -2.96 13.27 5.97
C PHE A 90 -2.12 12.39 6.91
N ALA A 91 -0.79 12.58 6.93
CA ALA A 91 0.07 11.89 7.87
C ALA A 91 -0.31 12.22 9.33
N PHE A 92 -0.54 13.50 9.65
CA PHE A 92 -0.98 13.92 10.97
C PHE A 92 -2.34 13.29 11.35
N LEU A 93 -3.31 13.29 10.43
CA LEU A 93 -4.60 12.62 10.63
C LEU A 93 -4.40 11.12 10.95
N GLY A 94 -3.60 10.41 10.15
CA GLY A 94 -3.30 9.00 10.33
C GLY A 94 -2.60 8.71 11.67
N ILE A 95 -1.60 9.52 12.02
CA ILE A 95 -0.83 9.41 13.27
C ILE A 95 -1.74 9.60 14.48
N ILE A 96 -2.52 10.68 14.53
CA ILE A 96 -3.42 10.97 15.66
C ILE A 96 -4.49 9.90 15.77
N ALA A 97 -5.15 9.53 14.66
CA ALA A 97 -6.18 8.51 14.68
C ALA A 97 -5.62 7.16 15.17
N THR A 98 -4.44 6.74 14.68
CA THR A 98 -3.81 5.50 15.13
C THR A 98 -3.48 5.53 16.62
N GLY A 99 -2.88 6.61 17.11
CA GLY A 99 -2.58 6.77 18.54
C GLY A 99 -3.83 6.83 19.41
N SER A 100 -4.94 7.35 18.90
CA SER A 100 -6.22 7.42 19.62
C SER A 100 -6.85 6.05 19.87
N LEU A 101 -6.50 5.02 19.08
CA LEU A 101 -6.95 3.65 19.33
C LEU A 101 -6.53 3.14 20.71
N PHE A 102 -5.40 3.62 21.23
CA PHE A 102 -4.92 3.28 22.58
C PHE A 102 -5.93 3.62 23.70
N PHE A 103 -6.72 4.68 23.53
CA PHE A 103 -7.64 5.18 24.56
C PHE A 103 -9.05 4.60 24.46
N ILE A 104 -9.33 3.71 23.51
CA ILE A 104 -10.68 3.18 23.28
C ILE A 104 -10.92 1.96 24.17
N SER A 105 -11.92 2.05 25.03
CA SER A 105 -12.29 1.00 25.96
C SER A 105 -12.97 -0.20 25.27
N GLN A 106 -12.95 -1.34 25.95
CA GLN A 106 -13.64 -2.57 25.51
C GLN A 106 -15.11 -2.31 25.17
N GLY A 107 -15.65 -2.97 24.17
CA GLY A 107 -17.04 -2.84 23.74
C GLY A 107 -17.35 -1.60 22.89
N MET A 108 -16.43 -0.63 22.76
CA MET A 108 -16.63 0.59 21.99
C MET A 108 -16.31 0.42 20.49
N TRP A 109 -16.91 -0.59 19.87
CA TRP A 109 -16.57 -0.98 18.50
C TRP A 109 -16.87 0.09 17.44
N ILE A 110 -17.98 0.87 17.60
CA ILE A 110 -18.31 1.97 16.67
C ILE A 110 -17.23 3.04 16.69
N THR A 111 -16.75 3.39 17.89
CA THR A 111 -15.68 4.38 18.06
C THR A 111 -14.38 3.87 17.48
N ALA A 112 -14.01 2.62 17.76
CA ALA A 112 -12.78 1.99 17.22
C ALA A 112 -12.82 1.92 15.69
N MET A 113 -13.95 1.53 15.11
CA MET A 113 -14.16 1.48 13.66
C MET A 113 -14.06 2.89 13.03
N SER A 114 -14.72 3.88 13.64
CA SER A 114 -14.69 5.26 13.13
C SER A 114 -13.27 5.83 13.14
N VAL A 115 -12.53 5.65 14.22
CA VAL A 115 -11.13 6.09 14.34
C VAL A 115 -10.23 5.34 13.34
N TYR A 116 -10.45 4.05 13.15
CA TYR A 116 -9.73 3.26 12.15
C TYR A 116 -9.99 3.76 10.72
N ILE A 117 -11.22 4.15 10.37
CA ILE A 117 -11.53 4.76 9.07
C ILE A 117 -10.68 6.02 8.87
N PHE A 118 -10.59 6.92 9.86
CA PHE A 118 -9.75 8.11 9.76
C PHE A 118 -8.26 7.77 9.65
N ALA A 119 -7.78 6.75 10.37
CA ALA A 119 -6.41 6.28 10.24
C ALA A 119 -6.11 5.76 8.83
N CYS A 120 -7.01 4.97 8.24
CA CYS A 120 -6.90 4.47 6.87
C CYS A 120 -6.96 5.60 5.82
N ILE A 121 -7.80 6.62 6.04
CA ILE A 121 -7.85 7.82 5.19
C ILE A 121 -6.52 8.57 5.26
N GLY A 122 -5.98 8.76 6.46
CA GLY A 122 -4.68 9.38 6.67
C GLY A 122 -3.55 8.65 5.95
N PHE A 123 -3.47 7.34 6.14
CA PHE A 123 -2.51 6.45 5.47
C PHE A 123 -2.61 6.54 3.94
N SER A 124 -3.80 6.33 3.42
CA SER A 124 -4.03 6.26 1.97
C SER A 124 -3.88 7.62 1.29
N GLY A 125 -4.38 8.69 1.94
CA GLY A 125 -4.24 10.05 1.43
C GLY A 125 -2.78 10.53 1.44
N GLY A 126 -2.03 10.20 2.49
CA GLY A 126 -0.59 10.47 2.54
C GLY A 126 0.17 9.83 1.40
N ASN A 127 -0.15 8.57 1.05
CA ASN A 127 0.50 7.83 -0.04
C ASN A 127 0.33 8.50 -1.41
N VAL A 128 -0.82 9.13 -1.70
CA VAL A 128 -1.03 9.87 -2.96
C VAL A 128 0.05 10.93 -3.18
N PHE A 129 0.28 11.74 -2.14
CA PHE A 129 1.26 12.84 -2.20
C PHE A 129 2.69 12.34 -2.08
N TYR A 130 2.93 11.31 -1.26
CA TYR A 130 4.21 10.62 -1.16
C TYR A 130 4.69 10.09 -2.51
N ASP A 131 3.82 9.34 -3.21
CA ASP A 131 4.12 8.80 -4.52
C ASP A 131 4.37 9.90 -5.55
N SER A 132 3.58 10.99 -5.51
CA SER A 132 3.74 12.11 -6.44
C SER A 132 5.06 12.86 -6.27
N LEU A 133 5.61 12.89 -5.05
CA LEU A 133 6.89 13.53 -4.74
C LEU A 133 8.10 12.77 -5.31
N ILE A 134 7.95 11.54 -5.80
CA ILE A 134 9.05 10.79 -6.44
C ILE A 134 9.69 11.58 -7.58
N ILE A 135 8.89 12.35 -8.33
CA ILE A 135 9.36 13.20 -9.44
C ILE A 135 10.26 14.34 -8.92
N ASN A 136 10.03 14.81 -7.70
CA ASN A 136 10.82 15.88 -7.08
C ASN A 136 12.18 15.38 -6.59
N VAL A 137 12.23 14.18 -5.99
CA VAL A 137 13.41 13.63 -5.34
C VAL A 137 14.30 12.79 -6.26
N SER A 138 13.81 12.43 -7.46
CA SER A 138 14.52 11.59 -8.42
C SER A 138 14.72 12.28 -9.76
N SER A 139 15.63 11.75 -10.58
CA SER A 139 15.75 12.00 -12.01
C SER A 139 15.20 10.80 -12.80
N ASP A 140 14.94 10.96 -14.10
CA ASP A 140 14.46 9.85 -14.94
C ASP A 140 15.43 8.66 -14.93
N GLU A 141 16.74 8.92 -14.82
CA GLU A 141 17.78 7.89 -14.80
C GLU A 141 17.82 7.06 -13.51
N ASN A 142 17.45 7.63 -12.36
CA ASN A 142 17.57 6.96 -11.06
C ASN A 142 16.22 6.69 -10.37
N ARG A 143 15.10 7.06 -10.98
CA ARG A 143 13.75 6.97 -10.40
C ARG A 143 13.38 5.55 -9.97
N ASN A 144 13.78 4.56 -10.76
CA ASN A 144 13.52 3.16 -10.42
C ASN A 144 14.24 2.74 -9.12
N ARG A 145 15.51 3.12 -8.94
CA ARG A 145 16.24 2.84 -7.69
C ARG A 145 15.69 3.60 -6.49
N VAL A 146 15.27 4.85 -6.70
CA VAL A 146 14.63 5.65 -5.65
C VAL A 146 13.30 5.04 -5.25
N SER A 147 12.49 4.58 -6.21
CA SER A 147 11.24 3.87 -5.94
C SER A 147 11.48 2.57 -5.16
N ALA A 148 12.46 1.76 -5.59
CA ALA A 148 12.83 0.53 -4.91
C ALA A 148 13.35 0.80 -3.48
N LEU A 149 14.15 1.86 -3.28
CA LEU A 149 14.61 2.27 -1.95
C LEU A 149 13.44 2.59 -1.01
N GLY A 150 12.44 3.34 -1.47
CA GLY A 150 11.25 3.63 -0.66
C GLY A 150 10.57 2.35 -0.18
N TYR A 151 10.14 1.50 -1.11
CA TYR A 151 9.48 0.23 -0.75
C TYR A 151 10.35 -0.69 0.11
N SER A 152 11.65 -0.79 -0.18
CA SER A 152 12.55 -1.64 0.61
C SER A 152 12.65 -1.15 2.06
N LEU A 153 12.82 0.17 2.26
CA LEU A 153 12.80 0.74 3.61
C LEU A 153 11.44 0.59 4.29
N GLY A 154 10.35 0.64 3.52
CA GLY A 154 9.01 0.34 4.01
C GLY A 154 8.90 -1.07 4.59
N TYR A 155 9.35 -2.08 3.84
CA TYR A 155 9.39 -3.47 4.32
C TYR A 155 10.23 -3.61 5.58
N LEU A 156 11.41 -3.01 5.63
CA LEU A 156 12.30 -3.12 6.78
C LEU A 156 11.72 -2.39 7.99
N GLY A 157 11.20 -1.16 7.82
CA GLY A 157 10.64 -0.35 8.91
C GLY A 157 9.36 -0.93 9.48
N GLY A 158 8.44 -1.34 8.61
CA GLY A 158 7.21 -2.03 8.99
C GLY A 158 7.50 -3.36 9.69
N GLY A 159 8.39 -4.17 9.11
CA GLY A 159 8.80 -5.45 9.68
C GLY A 159 9.50 -5.31 11.03
N PHE A 160 10.41 -4.34 11.18
CA PHE A 160 11.14 -4.12 12.44
C PHE A 160 10.19 -3.74 13.58
N LEU A 161 9.30 -2.76 13.37
CA LEU A 161 8.35 -2.37 14.40
C LEU A 161 7.34 -3.49 14.68
N PHE A 162 6.92 -4.24 13.66
CA PHE A 162 6.01 -5.35 13.83
C PHE A 162 6.62 -6.46 14.70
N VAL A 163 7.89 -6.84 14.47
CA VAL A 163 8.60 -7.80 15.33
C VAL A 163 8.65 -7.33 16.78
N LEU A 164 8.94 -6.04 17.01
CA LEU A 164 8.93 -5.47 18.35
C LEU A 164 7.55 -5.58 19.00
N ASN A 165 6.49 -5.26 18.26
CA ASN A 165 5.12 -5.33 18.74
C ASN A 165 4.66 -6.78 18.99
N VAL A 166 5.08 -7.73 18.16
CA VAL A 166 4.86 -9.17 18.40
C VAL A 166 5.60 -9.66 19.64
N ALA A 167 6.84 -9.20 19.87
CA ALA A 167 7.57 -9.52 21.10
C ALA A 167 6.85 -8.97 22.35
N MET A 168 6.29 -7.76 22.27
CA MET A 168 5.45 -7.19 23.35
C MET A 168 4.19 -8.03 23.58
N TYR A 169 3.56 -8.49 22.51
CA TYR A 169 2.37 -9.37 22.59
C TYR A 169 2.67 -10.72 23.23
N GLN A 170 3.81 -11.35 22.89
CA GLN A 170 4.20 -12.65 23.40
C GLN A 170 4.72 -12.60 24.85
N ASN A 171 5.38 -11.52 25.23
CA ASN A 171 5.99 -11.38 26.57
C ASN A 171 5.69 -9.98 27.16
N PRO A 172 4.42 -9.67 27.49
CA PRO A 172 4.04 -8.34 27.95
C PRO A 172 4.76 -7.93 29.24
N GLU A 173 4.97 -8.84 30.16
CA GLU A 173 5.65 -8.59 31.45
C GLU A 173 7.09 -8.12 31.27
N PHE A 174 7.82 -8.63 30.27
CA PHE A 174 9.18 -8.19 29.95
C PHE A 174 9.24 -6.71 29.59
N PHE A 175 8.17 -6.19 28.98
CA PHE A 175 8.03 -4.77 28.60
C PHE A 175 7.33 -3.93 29.67
N GLY A 176 7.07 -4.48 30.87
CA GLY A 176 6.38 -3.78 31.95
C GLY A 176 4.88 -3.59 31.72
N LEU A 177 4.27 -4.38 30.82
CA LEU A 177 2.85 -4.37 30.50
C LEU A 177 2.10 -5.42 31.34
N LYS A 178 0.84 -5.10 31.70
CA LYS A 178 0.06 -5.94 32.61
C LYS A 178 -0.64 -7.11 31.91
N SER A 179 -0.90 -6.95 30.60
CA SER A 179 -1.70 -7.92 29.85
C SER A 179 -1.35 -7.89 28.36
N ILE A 180 -1.78 -8.93 27.65
CA ILE A 180 -1.74 -8.98 26.17
C ILE A 180 -2.57 -7.83 25.56
N THR A 181 -3.70 -7.49 26.18
CA THR A 181 -4.53 -6.35 25.77
C THR A 181 -3.75 -5.04 25.79
N ASP A 182 -3.02 -4.78 26.89
CA ASP A 182 -2.15 -3.60 26.97
C ASP A 182 -1.08 -3.61 25.88
N ALA A 183 -0.47 -4.76 25.60
CA ALA A 183 0.54 -4.90 24.56
C ALA A 183 0.00 -4.51 23.16
N VAL A 184 -1.21 -4.94 22.83
CA VAL A 184 -1.85 -4.56 21.56
C VAL A 184 -2.18 -3.06 21.51
N LEU A 185 -2.72 -2.50 22.57
CA LEU A 185 -3.01 -1.06 22.67
C LEU A 185 -1.73 -0.23 22.56
N PHE A 186 -0.65 -0.62 23.27
CA PHE A 186 0.66 0.02 23.13
C PHE A 186 1.27 -0.14 21.75
N SER A 187 0.95 -1.22 21.03
CA SER A 187 1.38 -1.38 19.64
C SER A 187 0.80 -0.29 18.73
N PHE A 188 -0.48 0.08 18.89
CA PHE A 188 -1.07 1.21 18.15
C PHE A 188 -0.40 2.54 18.49
N LEU A 189 -0.10 2.77 19.77
CA LEU A 189 0.61 3.97 20.19
C LEU A 189 2.05 4.00 19.64
N SER A 190 2.75 2.86 19.63
CA SER A 190 4.10 2.75 19.06
C SER A 190 4.13 3.08 17.57
N VAL A 191 3.13 2.61 16.79
CA VAL A 191 2.98 2.93 15.37
C VAL A 191 2.74 4.43 15.16
N SER A 192 1.93 5.06 16.02
CA SER A 192 1.69 6.50 15.98
C SER A 192 2.98 7.30 16.21
N VAL A 193 3.73 6.96 17.25
CA VAL A 193 5.02 7.61 17.58
C VAL A 193 6.04 7.38 16.45
N TRP A 194 6.15 6.15 15.94
CA TRP A 194 7.01 5.79 14.82
C TRP A 194 6.69 6.61 13.58
N GLY A 195 5.40 6.66 13.21
CA GLY A 195 4.90 7.47 12.10
C GLY A 195 5.26 8.95 12.27
N GLY A 196 5.06 9.51 13.47
CA GLY A 196 5.39 10.90 13.79
C GLY A 196 6.88 11.20 13.59
N ILE A 197 7.76 10.39 14.19
CA ILE A 197 9.22 10.63 14.16
C ILE A 197 9.76 10.51 12.73
N PHE A 198 9.44 9.41 12.03
CA PHE A 198 10.06 9.09 10.74
C PHE A 198 9.41 9.79 9.54
N SER A 199 8.26 10.45 9.70
CA SER A 199 7.70 11.35 8.68
C SER A 199 8.37 12.74 8.66
N LEU A 200 8.96 13.18 9.77
CA LEU A 200 9.59 14.51 9.89
C LEU A 200 10.72 14.75 8.87
N PRO A 201 11.63 13.78 8.56
CA PRO A 201 12.68 14.00 7.58
C PRO A 201 12.15 14.42 6.21
N LEU A 202 11.08 13.79 5.71
CA LEU A 202 10.45 14.16 4.45
C LEU A 202 9.93 15.59 4.50
N LEU A 203 9.16 15.94 5.53
CA LEU A 203 8.56 17.26 5.68
C LEU A 203 9.63 18.36 5.79
N LYS A 204 10.78 18.05 6.38
CA LYS A 204 11.87 19.02 6.60
C LYS A 204 12.81 19.16 5.39
N PHE A 205 13.22 18.06 4.76
CA PHE A 205 14.36 18.07 3.84
C PHE A 205 14.00 17.89 2.37
N VAL A 206 12.81 17.36 2.03
CA VAL A 206 12.37 17.27 0.64
C VAL A 206 11.93 18.65 0.17
N GLN A 207 12.42 19.07 -0.99
CA GLN A 207 12.05 20.35 -1.61
C GLN A 207 11.06 20.11 -2.74
N GLU A 208 9.99 20.89 -2.75
CA GLU A 208 9.06 20.94 -3.88
C GLU A 208 9.62 21.90 -4.93
N LYS A 209 9.69 21.44 -6.18
CA LYS A 209 10.04 22.33 -7.31
C LYS A 209 8.87 23.28 -7.49
N LYS A 210 9.15 24.57 -7.34
CA LYS A 210 8.16 25.62 -7.64
C LYS A 210 8.00 25.71 -9.15
N GLU A 211 6.84 25.38 -9.63
CA GLU A 211 6.44 25.68 -11.01
C GLU A 211 5.82 27.07 -11.06
N ASN A 212 6.14 27.82 -12.11
CA ASN A 212 5.52 29.12 -12.34
C ASN A 212 4.06 28.91 -12.75
N ILE A 213 3.19 28.88 -11.76
CA ILE A 213 1.75 28.82 -11.96
C ILE A 213 1.23 30.26 -11.90
N ASN A 214 0.48 30.68 -12.92
CA ASN A 214 -0.26 31.95 -12.87
C ASN A 214 -1.10 31.95 -11.60
N SER A 215 -1.03 33.04 -10.82
CA SER A 215 -1.78 33.20 -9.58
C SER A 215 -3.29 33.08 -9.85
N ILE A 216 -3.86 31.93 -9.50
CA ILE A 216 -5.31 31.72 -9.55
C ILE A 216 -5.90 32.31 -8.28
N GLU A 217 -6.92 33.14 -8.38
CA GLU A 217 -7.64 33.67 -7.23
C GLU A 217 -8.20 32.50 -6.39
N PHE A 218 -8.09 32.61 -5.08
CA PHE A 218 -8.50 31.57 -4.13
C PHE A 218 -9.98 31.15 -4.33
N SER A 219 -10.84 32.11 -4.69
CA SER A 219 -12.27 31.86 -4.98
C SER A 219 -12.51 30.87 -6.13
N ASN A 220 -11.60 30.80 -7.10
CA ASN A 220 -11.72 29.96 -8.29
C ASN A 220 -10.96 28.64 -8.20
N LEU A 221 -10.16 28.41 -7.15
CA LEU A 221 -9.33 27.21 -6.99
C LEU A 221 -10.15 25.92 -7.03
N PHE A 222 -11.32 25.90 -6.38
CA PHE A 222 -12.18 24.72 -6.35
C PHE A 222 -12.70 24.35 -7.74
N VAL A 223 -13.25 25.33 -8.44
CA VAL A 223 -13.79 25.13 -9.81
C VAL A 223 -12.69 24.71 -10.78
N HIS A 224 -11.53 25.37 -10.71
CA HIS A 224 -10.38 25.02 -11.55
C HIS A 224 -9.86 23.61 -11.26
N SER A 225 -9.82 23.18 -9.99
CA SER A 225 -9.40 21.83 -9.62
C SER A 225 -10.38 20.78 -10.18
N LEU A 226 -11.68 21.00 -10.06
CA LEU A 226 -12.70 20.12 -10.66
C LEU A 226 -12.60 20.05 -12.18
N GLN A 227 -12.49 21.20 -12.84
CA GLN A 227 -12.33 21.26 -14.31
C GLN A 227 -11.06 20.52 -14.76
N ARG A 228 -9.97 20.66 -14.00
CA ARG A 228 -8.71 19.97 -14.26
C ARG A 228 -8.86 18.45 -14.12
N VAL A 229 -9.50 17.95 -13.07
CA VAL A 229 -9.79 16.52 -12.89
C VAL A 229 -10.62 15.96 -14.05
N VAL A 230 -11.69 16.66 -14.46
CA VAL A 230 -12.52 16.25 -15.60
C VAL A 230 -11.71 16.26 -16.91
N SER A 231 -10.87 17.27 -17.13
CA SER A 231 -10.01 17.33 -18.31
C SER A 231 -8.98 16.21 -18.32
N THR A 232 -8.36 15.91 -17.17
CA THR A 232 -7.37 14.83 -17.05
C THR A 232 -8.01 13.45 -17.24
N PHE A 233 -9.21 13.21 -16.72
CA PHE A 233 -9.95 11.98 -17.00
C PHE A 233 -10.22 11.79 -18.50
N ARG A 234 -10.52 12.89 -19.22
CA ARG A 234 -10.67 12.89 -20.69
C ARG A 234 -9.33 12.69 -21.40
N ASP A 235 -8.27 13.29 -20.88
CA ASP A 235 -6.93 13.23 -21.46
C ASP A 235 -6.29 11.83 -21.26
N ILE A 236 -6.50 11.16 -20.14
CA ILE A 236 -6.04 9.77 -19.92
C ILE A 236 -6.46 8.87 -21.08
N ARG A 237 -7.71 9.03 -21.58
CA ARG A 237 -8.21 8.24 -22.72
C ARG A 237 -7.45 8.52 -24.02
N LYS A 238 -6.84 9.69 -24.19
CA LYS A 238 -6.04 10.05 -25.36
C LYS A 238 -4.63 9.44 -25.30
N TYR A 239 -4.10 9.19 -24.10
CA TYR A 239 -2.79 8.57 -23.90
C TYR A 239 -2.91 7.04 -23.90
N LYS A 240 -2.95 6.45 -25.09
CA LYS A 240 -3.11 4.98 -25.26
C LYS A 240 -2.16 4.15 -24.38
N THR A 241 -0.89 4.56 -24.31
CA THR A 241 0.13 3.88 -23.49
C THR A 241 -0.22 3.90 -22.00
N LEU A 242 -0.64 5.06 -21.49
CA LEU A 242 -1.04 5.24 -20.09
C LEU A 242 -2.30 4.44 -19.77
N SER A 243 -3.32 4.48 -20.65
CA SER A 243 -4.58 3.75 -20.47
C SER A 243 -4.35 2.24 -20.45
N LEU A 244 -3.52 1.71 -21.34
CA LEU A 244 -3.15 0.29 -21.37
C LEU A 244 -2.38 -0.11 -20.11
N PHE A 245 -1.45 0.75 -19.67
CA PHE A 245 -0.72 0.48 -18.43
C PHE A 245 -1.64 0.48 -17.20
N LEU A 246 -2.55 1.45 -17.08
CA LEU A 246 -3.51 1.50 -15.99
C LEU A 246 -4.47 0.31 -15.98
N LEU A 247 -4.88 -0.18 -17.16
CA LEU A 247 -5.69 -1.40 -17.26
C LEU A 247 -4.91 -2.64 -16.82
N ALA A 248 -3.66 -2.78 -17.27
CA ALA A 248 -2.80 -3.87 -16.80
C ALA A 248 -2.58 -3.80 -15.29
N TYR A 249 -2.27 -2.59 -14.78
CA TYR A 249 -2.07 -2.29 -13.36
C TYR A 249 -3.29 -2.69 -12.53
N TRP A 250 -4.48 -2.31 -12.96
CA TRP A 250 -5.73 -2.66 -12.31
C TRP A 250 -5.90 -4.18 -12.17
N LEU A 251 -5.68 -4.92 -13.27
CA LEU A 251 -5.84 -6.36 -13.29
C LEU A 251 -4.84 -7.06 -12.35
N TYR A 252 -3.53 -6.85 -12.53
CA TYR A 252 -2.57 -7.60 -11.72
C TYR A 252 -2.51 -7.12 -10.26
N MET A 253 -2.80 -5.85 -9.96
CA MET A 253 -2.84 -5.36 -8.57
C MET A 253 -4.04 -5.90 -7.81
N ASP A 254 -5.19 -6.07 -8.45
CA ASP A 254 -6.35 -6.73 -7.84
C ASP A 254 -5.99 -8.16 -7.41
N GLY A 255 -5.33 -8.92 -8.27
CA GLY A 255 -4.83 -10.24 -7.92
C GLY A 255 -3.82 -10.22 -6.75
N ILE A 256 -2.86 -9.31 -6.78
CA ILE A 256 -1.82 -9.18 -5.73
C ILE A 256 -2.45 -8.82 -4.39
N ASP A 257 -3.26 -7.76 -4.36
CA ASP A 257 -3.91 -7.29 -3.13
C ASP A 257 -4.86 -8.34 -2.55
N THR A 258 -5.53 -9.11 -3.42
CA THR A 258 -6.38 -10.24 -3.01
C THR A 258 -5.56 -11.34 -2.34
N ILE A 259 -4.45 -11.77 -2.93
CA ILE A 259 -3.55 -12.76 -2.32
C ILE A 259 -3.10 -12.28 -0.94
N VAL A 260 -2.62 -11.05 -0.84
CA VAL A 260 -2.11 -10.51 0.44
C VAL A 260 -3.19 -10.48 1.52
N ARG A 261 -4.42 -10.13 1.16
CA ARG A 261 -5.55 -10.06 2.12
C ARG A 261 -6.09 -11.42 2.49
N MET A 262 -6.15 -12.34 1.54
CA MET A 262 -6.74 -13.65 1.74
C MET A 262 -5.73 -14.70 2.23
N ALA A 263 -4.42 -14.43 2.19
CA ALA A 263 -3.40 -15.38 2.63
C ALA A 263 -3.61 -15.82 4.09
N LEU A 264 -3.97 -14.90 4.98
CA LEU A 264 -4.23 -15.23 6.39
C LEU A 264 -5.53 -16.03 6.57
N ALA A 265 -6.59 -15.68 5.84
CA ALA A 265 -7.84 -16.43 5.85
C ALA A 265 -7.62 -17.86 5.33
N TYR A 266 -6.91 -17.99 4.21
CA TYR A 266 -6.53 -19.28 3.65
C TYR A 266 -5.66 -20.10 4.62
N GLY A 267 -4.68 -19.46 5.27
CA GLY A 267 -3.88 -20.10 6.32
C GLY A 267 -4.73 -20.67 7.45
N ALA A 268 -5.74 -19.92 7.91
CA ALA A 268 -6.69 -20.37 8.91
C ALA A 268 -7.57 -21.54 8.41
N ASP A 269 -8.02 -21.49 7.15
CA ASP A 269 -8.85 -22.54 6.54
C ASP A 269 -8.10 -23.88 6.43
N ILE A 270 -6.79 -23.86 6.20
CA ILE A 270 -5.93 -25.06 6.21
C ILE A 270 -5.44 -25.46 7.59
N GLY A 271 -5.92 -24.79 8.65
CA GLY A 271 -5.68 -25.18 10.06
C GLY A 271 -4.38 -24.64 10.66
N LEU A 272 -3.79 -23.56 10.11
CA LEU A 272 -2.60 -22.94 10.70
C LEU A 272 -2.95 -22.11 11.93
N GLU A 273 -2.05 -22.11 12.90
CA GLU A 273 -2.18 -21.28 14.09
C GLU A 273 -1.88 -19.80 13.81
N ALA A 274 -2.43 -18.90 14.63
CA ALA A 274 -2.18 -17.47 14.51
C ALA A 274 -0.69 -17.11 14.59
N SER A 275 0.09 -17.84 15.40
CA SER A 275 1.55 -17.72 15.51
C SER A 275 2.27 -17.94 14.18
N ASP A 276 1.82 -18.92 13.40
CA ASP A 276 2.40 -19.26 12.11
C ASP A 276 2.10 -18.19 11.06
N MET A 277 0.89 -17.68 11.07
CA MET A 277 0.46 -16.59 10.19
C MET A 277 1.23 -15.29 10.47
N ILE A 278 1.49 -14.99 11.75
CA ILE A 278 2.33 -13.86 12.15
C ILE A 278 3.77 -14.05 11.65
N LEU A 279 4.34 -15.25 11.81
CA LEU A 279 5.68 -15.56 11.32
C LEU A 279 5.77 -15.45 9.80
N ALA A 280 4.77 -15.90 9.07
CA ALA A 280 4.70 -15.75 7.62
C ALA A 280 4.71 -14.28 7.19
N LEU A 281 3.98 -13.38 7.88
CA LEU A 281 4.04 -11.94 7.64
C LEU A 281 5.45 -11.39 7.87
N ILE A 282 6.12 -11.81 8.94
CA ILE A 282 7.51 -11.40 9.23
C ILE A 282 8.44 -11.87 8.11
N ILE A 283 8.34 -13.12 7.67
CA ILE A 283 9.12 -13.66 6.55
C ILE A 283 8.93 -12.80 5.30
N THR A 284 7.69 -12.47 4.95
CA THR A 284 7.37 -11.63 3.79
C THR A 284 8.07 -10.27 3.87
N GLN A 285 8.08 -9.62 5.04
CA GLN A 285 8.71 -8.32 5.24
C GLN A 285 10.24 -8.39 5.08
N PHE A 286 10.89 -9.34 5.74
CA PHE A 286 12.36 -9.43 5.71
C PHE A 286 12.91 -9.97 4.39
N VAL A 287 12.18 -10.82 3.68
CA VAL A 287 12.52 -11.22 2.30
C VAL A 287 12.24 -10.06 1.33
N GLY A 288 11.15 -9.33 1.52
CA GLY A 288 10.75 -8.20 0.68
C GLY A 288 11.78 -7.07 0.65
N PHE A 289 12.44 -6.80 1.77
CA PHE A 289 13.47 -5.75 1.87
C PHE A 289 14.62 -5.94 0.85
N PRO A 290 15.44 -7.00 0.88
CA PRO A 290 16.53 -7.17 -0.07
C PRO A 290 16.02 -7.44 -1.49
N ALA A 291 14.91 -8.18 -1.64
CA ALA A 291 14.34 -8.48 -2.94
C ALA A 291 13.95 -7.21 -3.72
N THR A 292 13.34 -6.24 -3.05
CA THR A 292 12.95 -4.98 -3.69
C THR A 292 14.18 -4.17 -4.18
N ILE A 293 15.28 -4.16 -3.43
CA ILE A 293 16.54 -3.53 -3.86
C ILE A 293 17.06 -4.23 -5.13
N ILE A 294 17.08 -5.57 -5.12
CA ILE A 294 17.53 -6.36 -6.27
C ILE A 294 16.66 -6.08 -7.49
N TYR A 295 15.34 -5.99 -7.32
CA TYR A 295 14.41 -5.62 -8.40
C TYR A 295 14.73 -4.23 -8.98
N GLY A 296 15.04 -3.25 -8.14
CA GLY A 296 15.49 -1.93 -8.61
C GLY A 296 16.76 -1.99 -9.47
N ILE A 297 17.73 -2.78 -9.07
CA ILE A 297 18.98 -2.96 -9.82
C ILE A 297 18.74 -3.71 -11.14
N LEU A 298 17.99 -4.81 -11.08
CA LEU A 298 17.69 -5.63 -12.25
C LEU A 298 16.76 -4.89 -13.24
N GLY A 299 15.85 -4.07 -12.74
CA GLY A 299 14.98 -3.21 -13.56
C GLY A 299 15.75 -2.23 -14.42
N ASP A 300 16.82 -1.62 -13.88
CA ASP A 300 17.71 -0.74 -14.64
C ASP A 300 18.52 -1.53 -15.69
N LYS A 301 18.89 -2.78 -15.40
CA LYS A 301 19.75 -3.58 -16.25
C LYS A 301 18.97 -4.27 -17.39
N PHE A 302 17.82 -4.84 -17.09
CA PHE A 302 17.05 -5.68 -18.02
C PHE A 302 15.80 -5.00 -18.55
N GLY A 303 15.42 -3.85 -17.99
CA GLY A 303 14.24 -3.08 -18.36
C GLY A 303 13.05 -3.34 -17.44
N LEU A 304 12.32 -2.24 -17.16
CA LEU A 304 11.21 -2.23 -16.18
C LEU A 304 10.09 -3.19 -16.57
N LYS A 305 9.70 -3.19 -17.86
CA LYS A 305 8.61 -4.03 -18.36
C LYS A 305 8.89 -5.52 -18.20
N LEU A 306 10.13 -5.96 -18.46
CA LEU A 306 10.52 -7.36 -18.28
C LEU A 306 10.47 -7.75 -16.81
N MET A 307 11.07 -6.94 -15.94
CA MET A 307 11.08 -7.24 -14.50
C MET A 307 9.68 -7.24 -13.89
N LEU A 308 8.80 -6.32 -14.32
CA LEU A 308 7.39 -6.34 -13.94
C LEU A 308 6.69 -7.62 -14.39
N SER A 309 6.96 -8.06 -15.63
CA SER A 309 6.41 -9.32 -16.16
C SER A 309 6.89 -10.54 -15.34
N ILE A 310 8.17 -10.59 -14.95
CA ILE A 310 8.71 -11.63 -14.07
C ILE A 310 7.98 -11.63 -12.71
N GLY A 311 7.71 -10.47 -12.15
CA GLY A 311 6.96 -10.36 -10.91
C GLY A 311 5.53 -10.89 -11.03
N ILE A 312 4.81 -10.54 -12.11
CA ILE A 312 3.45 -11.07 -12.36
C ILE A 312 3.47 -12.58 -12.58
N ILE A 313 4.46 -13.12 -13.33
CA ILE A 313 4.66 -14.56 -13.49
C ILE A 313 4.94 -15.23 -12.13
N GLY A 314 5.71 -14.57 -11.25
CA GLY A 314 5.91 -15.02 -9.87
C GLY A 314 4.60 -15.16 -9.11
N TYR A 315 3.67 -14.21 -9.27
CA TYR A 315 2.35 -14.30 -8.65
C TYR A 315 1.45 -15.38 -9.28
N ILE A 316 1.55 -15.61 -10.59
CA ILE A 316 0.92 -16.77 -11.24
C ILE A 316 1.44 -18.08 -10.60
N PHE A 317 2.75 -18.18 -10.40
CA PHE A 317 3.34 -19.33 -9.72
C PHE A 317 2.84 -19.45 -8.27
N VAL A 318 2.82 -18.37 -7.50
CA VAL A 318 2.25 -18.32 -6.13
C VAL A 318 0.82 -18.86 -6.11
N THR A 319 -0.02 -18.40 -7.04
CA THR A 319 -1.43 -18.80 -7.16
C THR A 319 -1.57 -20.29 -7.47
N ILE A 320 -0.76 -20.83 -8.38
CA ILE A 320 -0.80 -22.25 -8.71
C ILE A 320 -0.20 -23.10 -7.57
N PHE A 321 0.88 -22.63 -6.96
CA PHE A 321 1.55 -23.37 -5.90
C PHE A 321 0.71 -23.46 -4.62
N SER A 322 -0.15 -22.48 -4.33
CA SER A 322 -0.96 -22.44 -3.12
C SER A 322 -1.86 -23.67 -2.95
N ILE A 323 -2.38 -24.24 -4.03
CA ILE A 323 -3.24 -25.44 -3.98
C ILE A 323 -2.51 -26.73 -3.58
N PHE A 324 -1.18 -26.73 -3.61
CA PHE A 324 -0.36 -27.89 -3.21
C PHE A 324 0.13 -27.80 -1.77
N ILE A 325 -0.29 -26.76 -1.04
CA ILE A 325 0.16 -26.53 0.34
C ILE A 325 -0.67 -27.41 1.28
N THR A 326 -0.03 -28.38 1.88
CA THR A 326 -0.61 -29.26 2.90
C THR A 326 0.13 -29.17 4.24
N GLN A 327 1.24 -28.42 4.27
CA GLN A 327 2.10 -28.31 5.45
C GLN A 327 2.52 -26.85 5.68
N ILE A 328 2.81 -26.52 6.91
CA ILE A 328 3.25 -25.19 7.36
C ILE A 328 4.50 -24.70 6.61
N SER A 329 5.44 -25.59 6.29
CA SER A 329 6.65 -25.26 5.53
C SER A 329 6.32 -24.73 4.11
N GLY A 330 5.27 -25.27 3.47
CA GLY A 330 4.76 -24.78 2.20
C GLY A 330 4.20 -23.37 2.31
N PHE A 331 3.52 -23.05 3.41
CA PHE A 331 2.99 -21.72 3.67
C PHE A 331 4.11 -20.68 3.89
N TYR A 332 5.17 -21.04 4.62
CA TYR A 332 6.33 -20.17 4.78
C TYR A 332 7.08 -19.95 3.46
N PHE A 333 7.18 -20.99 2.63
CA PHE A 333 7.73 -20.87 1.27
C PHE A 333 6.88 -19.91 0.41
N LEU A 334 5.54 -20.00 0.50
CA LEU A 334 4.63 -19.09 -0.17
C LEU A 334 4.86 -17.65 0.30
N ALA A 335 4.93 -17.42 1.60
CA ALA A 335 5.18 -16.11 2.19
C ALA A 335 6.52 -15.50 1.73
N ALA A 336 7.58 -16.31 1.69
CA ALA A 336 8.87 -15.88 1.16
C ALA A 336 8.79 -15.54 -0.33
N THR A 337 8.07 -16.34 -1.12
CA THR A 337 7.88 -16.10 -2.57
C THR A 337 7.08 -14.83 -2.83
N ILE A 338 6.03 -14.57 -2.05
CA ILE A 338 5.29 -13.30 -2.08
C ILE A 338 6.25 -12.14 -1.79
N GLY A 339 7.06 -12.25 -0.73
CA GLY A 339 8.06 -11.23 -0.38
C GLY A 339 9.05 -10.96 -1.51
N LEU A 340 9.50 -11.99 -2.24
CA LEU A 340 10.42 -11.84 -3.37
C LEU A 340 9.86 -10.94 -4.48
N PHE A 341 8.57 -10.97 -4.74
CA PHE A 341 7.99 -10.28 -5.90
C PHE A 341 7.24 -9.00 -5.55
N GLN A 342 6.60 -8.92 -4.38
CA GLN A 342 5.65 -7.87 -4.03
C GLN A 342 6.24 -6.46 -4.13
N GLY A 343 7.36 -6.21 -3.45
CA GLY A 343 7.99 -4.90 -3.45
C GLY A 343 8.54 -4.51 -4.82
N GLY A 344 9.05 -5.49 -5.57
CA GLY A 344 9.52 -5.30 -6.94
C GLY A 344 8.40 -4.86 -7.88
N VAL A 345 7.27 -5.57 -7.87
CA VAL A 345 6.10 -5.22 -8.69
C VAL A 345 5.58 -3.82 -8.35
N GLN A 346 5.41 -3.52 -7.06
CA GLN A 346 4.92 -2.22 -6.61
C GLN A 346 5.87 -1.08 -6.99
N SER A 347 7.17 -1.23 -6.75
CA SER A 347 8.17 -0.20 -7.03
C SER A 347 8.33 0.09 -8.52
N ILE A 348 8.35 -0.96 -9.35
CA ILE A 348 8.44 -0.82 -10.80
C ILE A 348 7.15 -0.24 -11.37
N SER A 349 5.97 -0.64 -10.90
CA SER A 349 4.68 -0.08 -11.32
C SER A 349 4.63 1.42 -11.08
N ARG A 350 5.03 1.88 -9.87
CA ARG A 350 5.15 3.31 -9.53
C ARG A 350 6.14 4.03 -10.45
N THR A 351 7.26 3.41 -10.75
CA THR A 351 8.28 3.98 -11.65
C THR A 351 7.74 4.15 -13.06
N ILE A 352 7.17 3.11 -13.65
CA ILE A 352 6.57 3.14 -14.99
C ILE A 352 5.49 4.23 -15.06
N PHE A 353 4.58 4.22 -14.10
CA PHE A 353 3.52 5.23 -14.06
C PHE A 353 4.07 6.65 -14.02
N SER A 354 5.06 6.91 -13.17
CA SER A 354 5.70 8.22 -13.03
C SER A 354 6.42 8.71 -14.30
N GLN A 355 6.83 7.79 -15.19
CA GLN A 355 7.44 8.11 -16.49
C GLN A 355 6.41 8.42 -17.59
N LEU A 356 5.17 7.95 -17.41
CA LEU A 356 4.09 8.11 -18.39
C LEU A 356 3.25 9.37 -18.18
N ILE A 357 3.42 10.04 -17.05
CA ILE A 357 2.61 11.21 -16.66
C ILE A 357 3.39 12.52 -16.79
N PRO A 358 2.68 13.65 -17.03
CA PRO A 358 3.30 14.98 -16.98
C PRO A 358 3.77 15.30 -15.55
N PRO A 359 5.01 15.78 -15.37
CA PRO A 359 5.53 16.13 -14.03
C PRO A 359 4.68 17.17 -13.29
N GLU A 360 4.11 18.14 -14.04
CA GLU A 360 3.32 19.27 -13.54
C GLU A 360 1.95 18.85 -12.98
N LYS A 361 1.52 17.62 -13.30
CA LYS A 361 0.25 17.05 -12.86
C LYS A 361 0.44 15.79 -12.00
N SER A 362 1.62 15.63 -11.37
CA SER A 362 1.97 14.38 -10.74
C SER A 362 1.04 14.00 -9.58
N ALA A 363 0.64 14.93 -8.71
CA ALA A 363 -0.25 14.60 -7.60
C ALA A 363 -1.66 14.24 -8.08
N GLU A 364 -2.17 14.94 -9.09
CA GLU A 364 -3.44 14.63 -9.73
C GLU A 364 -3.44 13.23 -10.35
N PHE A 365 -2.42 12.90 -11.16
CA PHE A 365 -2.30 11.59 -11.80
C PHE A 365 -2.05 10.47 -10.78
N PHE A 366 -1.26 10.69 -9.73
CA PHE A 366 -1.12 9.73 -8.66
C PHE A 366 -2.41 9.56 -7.83
N GLY A 367 -3.27 10.59 -7.77
CA GLY A 367 -4.64 10.46 -7.31
C GLY A 367 -5.43 9.43 -8.12
N PHE A 368 -5.36 9.50 -9.46
CA PHE A 368 -5.96 8.49 -10.35
C PHE A 368 -5.31 7.11 -10.24
N TYR A 369 -3.99 7.03 -10.10
CA TYR A 369 -3.27 5.78 -9.90
C TYR A 369 -3.74 5.06 -8.63
N ASN A 370 -3.86 5.80 -7.52
CA ASN A 370 -4.41 5.27 -6.28
C ASN A 370 -5.89 4.92 -6.38
N LEU A 371 -6.69 5.69 -7.14
CA LEU A 371 -8.08 5.36 -7.44
C LEU A 371 -8.17 4.00 -8.14
N VAL A 372 -7.37 3.80 -9.19
CA VAL A 372 -7.32 2.53 -9.94
C VAL A 372 -6.86 1.39 -9.04
N GLY A 373 -5.77 1.56 -8.29
CA GLY A 373 -5.28 0.54 -7.36
C GLY A 373 -6.27 0.19 -6.24
N LYS A 374 -6.99 1.18 -5.71
CA LYS A 374 -8.00 0.95 -4.66
C LYS A 374 -9.30 0.34 -5.18
N SER A 375 -9.71 0.68 -6.40
CA SER A 375 -10.88 0.04 -7.04
C SER A 375 -10.61 -1.42 -7.42
N ALA A 376 -9.37 -1.76 -7.66
CA ALA A 376 -8.92 -3.12 -7.92
C ALA A 376 -9.19 -4.08 -6.75
N VAL A 377 -9.20 -3.60 -5.51
CA VAL A 377 -9.37 -4.43 -4.29
C VAL A 377 -10.78 -5.06 -4.16
N VAL A 378 -11.72 -4.73 -5.03
CA VAL A 378 -13.12 -5.15 -4.90
C VAL A 378 -13.40 -6.45 -5.66
N PHE A 379 -12.84 -6.61 -6.85
CA PHE A 379 -13.22 -7.73 -7.74
C PHE A 379 -12.57 -9.05 -7.34
N GLY A 380 -11.30 -9.06 -7.00
CA GLY A 380 -10.57 -10.26 -6.64
C GLY A 380 -11.19 -11.03 -5.48
N PRO A 381 -11.43 -10.41 -4.30
CA PRO A 381 -12.04 -11.11 -3.17
C PRO A 381 -13.46 -11.63 -3.45
N ILE A 382 -14.27 -10.86 -4.20
CA ILE A 382 -15.61 -11.28 -4.61
C ILE A 382 -15.49 -12.51 -5.52
N MET A 383 -14.62 -12.47 -6.52
CA MET A 383 -14.41 -13.56 -7.46
C MET A 383 -13.94 -14.83 -6.73
N VAL A 384 -12.94 -14.72 -5.84
CA VAL A 384 -12.44 -15.85 -5.04
C VAL A 384 -13.56 -16.44 -4.19
N GLY A 385 -14.34 -15.63 -3.49
CA GLY A 385 -15.43 -16.09 -2.64
C GLY A 385 -16.54 -16.78 -3.42
N TRP A 386 -16.99 -16.19 -4.53
CA TRP A 386 -18.07 -16.77 -5.34
C TRP A 386 -17.65 -18.05 -6.07
N VAL A 387 -16.42 -18.10 -6.59
CA VAL A 387 -15.91 -19.32 -7.24
C VAL A 387 -15.73 -20.44 -6.21
N ALA A 388 -15.15 -20.15 -5.04
CA ALA A 388 -15.03 -21.12 -3.97
C ALA A 388 -16.41 -21.68 -3.54
N TYR A 389 -17.40 -20.79 -3.38
CA TYR A 389 -18.77 -21.18 -3.03
C TYR A 389 -19.44 -22.04 -4.13
N THR A 390 -19.31 -21.63 -5.41
CA THR A 390 -20.00 -22.32 -6.53
C THR A 390 -19.45 -23.72 -6.77
N PHE A 391 -18.13 -23.91 -6.57
CA PHE A 391 -17.46 -25.20 -6.77
C PHE A 391 -17.26 -25.99 -5.48
N ASP A 392 -17.71 -25.45 -4.33
CA ASP A 392 -17.52 -26.05 -2.99
C ASP A 392 -16.05 -26.43 -2.73
N ASN A 393 -15.14 -25.59 -3.22
CA ASN A 393 -13.70 -25.83 -3.11
C ASN A 393 -12.90 -24.51 -3.05
N PRO A 394 -12.19 -24.23 -1.93
CA PRO A 394 -11.39 -23.02 -1.76
C PRO A 394 -10.27 -22.86 -2.81
N ASP A 395 -9.71 -23.98 -3.30
CA ASP A 395 -8.60 -23.96 -4.25
C ASP A 395 -9.04 -23.35 -5.59
N PHE A 396 -10.25 -23.67 -6.07
CA PHE A 396 -10.79 -23.03 -7.28
C PHE A 396 -11.00 -21.53 -7.08
N GLY A 397 -11.35 -21.10 -5.87
CA GLY A 397 -11.42 -19.69 -5.52
C GLY A 397 -10.07 -18.99 -5.77
N ILE A 398 -8.99 -19.52 -5.22
CA ILE A 398 -7.65 -18.94 -5.40
C ILE A 398 -7.21 -19.02 -6.86
N LEU A 399 -7.42 -20.15 -7.54
CA LEU A 399 -7.08 -20.31 -8.96
C LEU A 399 -7.81 -19.29 -9.85
N SER A 400 -8.99 -18.80 -9.45
CA SER A 400 -9.71 -17.78 -10.21
C SER A 400 -8.90 -16.51 -10.42
N LEU A 401 -7.92 -16.19 -9.54
CA LEU A 401 -7.02 -15.05 -9.69
C LEU A 401 -6.14 -15.10 -10.94
N LEU A 402 -5.97 -16.28 -11.55
CA LEU A 402 -5.32 -16.40 -12.86
C LEU A 402 -6.07 -15.62 -13.95
N LEU A 403 -7.40 -15.44 -13.80
CA LEU A 403 -8.21 -14.61 -14.69
C LEU A 403 -7.88 -13.11 -14.58
N LEU A 404 -7.15 -12.69 -13.55
CA LEU A 404 -6.65 -11.33 -13.38
C LEU A 404 -5.17 -11.25 -13.81
N PHE A 405 -4.33 -12.18 -13.38
CA PHE A 405 -2.90 -12.15 -13.68
C PHE A 405 -2.59 -12.37 -15.15
N ILE A 406 -3.21 -13.36 -15.80
CA ILE A 406 -2.93 -13.68 -17.20
C ILE A 406 -3.34 -12.55 -18.14
N PRO A 407 -4.58 -12.01 -18.10
CA PRO A 407 -4.92 -10.85 -18.90
C PRO A 407 -4.10 -9.61 -18.52
N GLY A 408 -3.81 -9.40 -17.23
CA GLY A 408 -2.96 -8.31 -16.77
C GLY A 408 -1.56 -8.34 -17.41
N LEU A 409 -0.95 -9.53 -17.49
CA LEU A 409 0.33 -9.74 -18.16
C LEU A 409 0.23 -9.51 -19.67
N LEU A 410 -0.82 -10.02 -20.33
CA LEU A 410 -1.03 -9.86 -21.77
C LEU A 410 -1.22 -8.37 -22.13
N VAL A 411 -2.06 -7.65 -21.37
CA VAL A 411 -2.27 -6.20 -21.56
C VAL A 411 -0.97 -5.43 -21.31
N LEU A 412 -0.18 -5.80 -20.30
CA LEU A 412 1.12 -5.20 -20.05
C LEU A 412 2.04 -5.36 -21.27
N TRP A 413 2.01 -6.51 -21.93
CA TRP A 413 2.84 -6.73 -23.13
C TRP A 413 2.39 -5.90 -24.34
N MET A 414 1.11 -5.50 -24.41
CA MET A 414 0.59 -4.57 -25.40
C MET A 414 1.03 -3.12 -25.15
N VAL A 415 1.47 -2.78 -23.94
CA VAL A 415 2.02 -1.45 -23.66
C VAL A 415 3.28 -1.25 -24.48
N PRO A 416 3.43 -0.15 -25.27
CA PRO A 416 4.65 0.14 -26.03
C PRO A 416 5.90 0.15 -25.14
N LYS A 417 7.09 0.02 -25.75
CA LYS A 417 8.35 0.06 -24.97
C LYS A 417 8.40 1.35 -24.13
N ILE A 418 8.50 1.15 -22.83
CA ILE A 418 8.75 2.18 -21.84
C ILE A 418 10.27 2.35 -21.78
N LYS A 419 10.73 3.59 -21.86
CA LYS A 419 12.16 3.91 -21.90
C LYS A 419 12.85 3.62 -20.57
#